data_4417513f5e9aec3f6741565b6706d54a
#
_entry.id   4417513f5e9aec3f6741565b6706d54a
#
_cell.length_a   1.000
_cell.length_b   1.000
_cell.length_c   1.000
_cell.angle_alpha   90.00
_cell.angle_beta   90.00
_cell.angle_gamma   90.00
#
_symmetry.space_group_name_H-M   'P 1'
#
loop_
_entity.id
_entity.type
_entity.pdbx_description
1 polymer ?
#
loop_
_entity_poly.entity_id
_entity_poly.type
_entity_poly.pdbx_seq_one_letter_code
_entity_poly.pdbx_strand_id
1 'polypeptide(L)'
;PLKSLNGLEHPLLDSATVFQTANGKERMYMMPYDSDAIMWQFSFPIAEKEAKDLSQRGAWALKKETLRRAQWHDPIPQILAATCETLVSGSPVYDRPLLQPKLLENRKQITLIGDAAHPMSPFKGQGANQAILDALALAREIARGCSSKNEWRKVGIRTAVLTAFESEMIERTATKVKESA
;
A
#
# COMPACT_ATOMS: atom_id res chain seq x y z
N PRO A 1 -3.98 -6.47 -21.72
CA PRO A 1 -3.96 -5.68 -22.96
C PRO A 1 -5.38 -5.39 -23.48
N LEU A 2 -5.67 -4.17 -23.94
CA LEU A 2 -6.97 -3.77 -24.47
C LEU A 2 -7.37 -4.61 -25.70
N LYS A 3 -6.42 -5.00 -26.54
CA LYS A 3 -6.67 -5.89 -27.68
C LYS A 3 -7.30 -7.23 -27.31
N SER A 4 -7.14 -7.70 -26.08
CA SER A 4 -7.73 -8.94 -25.60
C SER A 4 -9.24 -8.81 -25.31
N LEU A 5 -9.78 -7.61 -25.33
CA LEU A 5 -11.19 -7.32 -25.14
C LEU A 5 -12.02 -7.44 -26.43
N ASN A 6 -11.41 -7.88 -27.56
CA ASN A 6 -12.09 -8.16 -28.83
C ASN A 6 -13.00 -7.03 -29.33
N GLY A 7 -12.53 -5.77 -29.22
CA GLY A 7 -13.30 -4.61 -29.66
C GLY A 7 -14.43 -4.17 -28.72
N LEU A 8 -14.41 -4.59 -27.46
CA LEU A 8 -15.32 -4.06 -26.45
C LEU A 8 -15.11 -2.55 -26.31
N GLU A 9 -16.11 -1.77 -26.69
CA GLU A 9 -16.14 -0.32 -26.48
C GLU A 9 -16.90 -0.01 -25.20
N HIS A 10 -16.23 0.71 -24.30
CA HIS A 10 -16.84 1.16 -23.06
C HIS A 10 -16.19 2.47 -22.60
N PRO A 11 -16.95 3.45 -22.10
CA PRO A 11 -16.39 4.75 -21.67
C PRO A 11 -15.26 4.66 -20.63
N LEU A 12 -15.25 3.63 -19.80
CA LEU A 12 -14.19 3.40 -18.81
C LEU A 12 -12.91 2.79 -19.39
N LEU A 13 -12.86 2.51 -20.71
CA LEU A 13 -11.71 1.92 -21.40
C LEU A 13 -11.00 2.96 -22.30
N ASP A 14 -11.11 4.23 -21.96
CA ASP A 14 -10.58 5.38 -22.70
C ASP A 14 -9.07 5.62 -22.55
N SER A 15 -8.36 4.74 -21.84
CA SER A 15 -6.93 4.87 -21.50
C SER A 15 -6.57 6.12 -20.67
N ALA A 16 -7.57 6.83 -20.12
CA ALA A 16 -7.39 8.02 -19.29
C ALA A 16 -8.14 7.92 -17.96
N THR A 17 -9.19 7.13 -17.89
CA THR A 17 -10.07 7.05 -16.72
C THR A 17 -9.58 6.02 -15.70
N VAL A 18 -9.51 6.46 -14.46
CA VAL A 18 -9.34 5.58 -13.27
C VAL A 18 -10.72 5.39 -12.65
N PHE A 19 -11.11 4.15 -12.39
CA PHE A 19 -12.38 3.89 -11.74
C PHE A 19 -12.30 2.85 -10.64
N GLN A 20 -13.25 2.93 -9.73
CA GLN A 20 -13.41 2.00 -8.63
C GLN A 20 -14.85 1.54 -8.53
N THR A 21 -15.02 0.27 -8.19
CA THR A 21 -16.29 -0.30 -7.78
C THR A 21 -16.13 -1.03 -6.46
N ALA A 22 -17.05 -0.84 -5.53
CA ALA A 22 -17.03 -1.46 -4.22
C ALA A 22 -18.44 -1.79 -3.75
N ASN A 23 -18.58 -2.87 -2.98
CA ASN A 23 -19.86 -3.32 -2.40
C ASN A 23 -19.86 -3.31 -0.85
N GLY A 24 -18.89 -2.60 -0.25
CA GLY A 24 -18.71 -2.54 1.20
C GLY A 24 -17.81 -3.64 1.78
N LYS A 25 -17.54 -4.70 1.04
CA LYS A 25 -16.64 -5.81 1.44
C LYS A 25 -15.53 -6.03 0.43
N GLU A 26 -15.84 -5.88 -0.83
CA GLU A 26 -14.93 -6.13 -1.94
C GLU A 26 -14.73 -4.84 -2.73
N ARG A 27 -13.56 -4.67 -3.28
CA ARG A 27 -13.19 -3.47 -4.03
C ARG A 27 -12.41 -3.85 -5.27
N MET A 28 -12.84 -3.33 -6.40
CA MET A 28 -12.12 -3.35 -7.65
C MET A 28 -11.61 -1.94 -7.94
N TYR A 29 -10.32 -1.82 -8.19
CA TYR A 29 -9.68 -0.59 -8.65
C TYR A 29 -9.07 -0.86 -10.02
N MET A 30 -9.35 -0.01 -10.99
CA MET A 30 -8.84 -0.13 -12.34
C MET A 30 -8.26 1.19 -12.80
N MET A 31 -7.13 1.12 -13.50
CA MET A 31 -6.48 2.28 -14.09
C MET A 31 -5.77 1.93 -15.38
N PRO A 32 -5.58 2.88 -16.30
CA PRO A 32 -4.68 2.70 -17.43
C PRO A 32 -3.28 2.35 -16.92
N TYR A 33 -2.69 1.33 -17.52
CA TYR A 33 -1.28 0.97 -17.30
C TYR A 33 -0.38 1.67 -18.31
N ASP A 34 -0.79 1.64 -19.57
CA ASP A 34 -0.24 2.38 -20.69
C ASP A 34 -1.35 2.66 -21.73
N SER A 35 -0.99 3.09 -22.96
CA SER A 35 -1.97 3.35 -24.03
C SER A 35 -2.79 2.12 -24.43
N ASP A 36 -2.26 0.90 -24.20
CA ASP A 36 -2.79 -0.35 -24.73
C ASP A 36 -3.15 -1.37 -23.65
N ALA A 37 -3.04 -1.00 -22.38
CA ALA A 37 -3.28 -1.91 -21.29
C ALA A 37 -3.96 -1.25 -20.07
N ILE A 38 -4.73 -2.04 -19.35
CA ILE A 38 -5.35 -1.68 -18.07
C ILE A 38 -4.76 -2.57 -16.97
N MET A 39 -4.44 -1.96 -15.84
CA MET A 39 -4.15 -2.64 -14.59
C MET A 39 -5.41 -2.69 -13.73
N TRP A 40 -5.67 -3.81 -13.09
CA TRP A 40 -6.71 -3.93 -12.09
C TRP A 40 -6.19 -4.53 -10.78
N GLN A 41 -6.82 -4.14 -9.69
CA GLN A 41 -6.59 -4.68 -8.35
C GLN A 41 -7.93 -5.05 -7.73
N PHE A 42 -8.09 -6.31 -7.34
CA PHE A 42 -9.27 -6.78 -6.65
C PHE A 42 -8.91 -7.16 -5.21
N SER A 43 -9.59 -6.55 -4.27
CA SER A 43 -9.35 -6.73 -2.84
C SER A 43 -10.62 -7.24 -2.16
N PHE A 44 -10.47 -8.21 -1.29
CA PHE A 44 -11.57 -8.80 -0.53
C PHE A 44 -11.09 -9.37 0.80
N PRO A 45 -11.94 -9.36 1.85
CA PRO A 45 -11.63 -9.99 3.11
C PRO A 45 -11.66 -11.51 2.98
N ILE A 46 -10.67 -12.16 3.56
CA ILE A 46 -10.50 -13.61 3.59
C ILE A 46 -9.67 -14.00 4.82
N ALA A 47 -9.91 -15.19 5.40
CA ALA A 47 -9.08 -15.66 6.50
C ALA A 47 -7.62 -15.87 6.06
N GLU A 48 -6.66 -15.55 6.93
CA GLU A 48 -5.23 -15.58 6.60
C GLU A 48 -4.78 -16.92 6.01
N LYS A 49 -5.22 -18.04 6.59
CA LYS A 49 -4.92 -19.37 6.10
C LYS A 49 -5.41 -19.58 4.66
N GLU A 50 -6.66 -19.19 4.39
CA GLU A 50 -7.26 -19.31 3.06
C GLU A 50 -6.57 -18.39 2.04
N ALA A 51 -6.16 -17.18 2.47
CA ALA A 51 -5.39 -16.27 1.62
C ALA A 51 -4.03 -16.84 1.22
N LYS A 52 -3.32 -17.45 2.18
CA LYS A 52 -2.07 -18.14 1.92
C LYS A 52 -2.24 -19.34 0.98
N ASP A 53 -3.25 -20.17 1.23
CA ASP A 53 -3.56 -21.31 0.37
C ASP A 53 -3.93 -20.87 -1.05
N LEU A 54 -4.72 -19.83 -1.18
CA LEU A 54 -5.11 -19.27 -2.49
C LEU A 54 -3.89 -18.75 -3.26
N SER A 55 -3.02 -18.00 -2.59
CA SER A 55 -1.77 -17.49 -3.17
C SER A 55 -0.83 -18.63 -3.62
N GLN A 56 -0.70 -19.69 -2.82
CA GLN A 56 0.13 -20.85 -3.16
C GLN A 56 -0.39 -21.66 -4.35
N ARG A 57 -1.70 -21.68 -4.57
CA ARG A 57 -2.31 -22.33 -5.76
C ARG A 57 -2.06 -21.58 -7.06
N GLY A 58 -1.50 -20.36 -6.99
CA GLY A 58 -1.00 -19.60 -8.12
C GLY A 58 -2.07 -18.87 -8.93
N ALA A 59 -1.63 -18.33 -10.05
CA ALA A 59 -2.37 -17.39 -10.89
C ALA A 59 -3.75 -17.87 -11.34
N TRP A 60 -3.86 -19.15 -11.73
CA TRP A 60 -5.14 -19.73 -12.14
C TRP A 60 -6.18 -19.70 -11.01
N ALA A 61 -5.78 -20.09 -9.80
CA ALA A 61 -6.70 -20.09 -8.65
C ALA A 61 -7.13 -18.67 -8.25
N LEU A 62 -6.18 -17.74 -8.29
CA LEU A 62 -6.45 -16.31 -8.06
C LEU A 62 -7.44 -15.75 -9.07
N LYS A 63 -7.22 -16.00 -10.37
CA LYS A 63 -8.14 -15.57 -11.43
C LYS A 63 -9.53 -16.18 -11.26
N LYS A 64 -9.60 -17.49 -10.99
CA LYS A 64 -10.87 -18.19 -10.77
C LYS A 64 -11.65 -17.60 -9.59
N GLU A 65 -10.99 -17.32 -8.47
CA GLU A 65 -11.63 -16.72 -7.30
C GLU A 65 -12.08 -15.29 -7.57
N THR A 66 -11.28 -14.51 -8.31
CA THR A 66 -11.66 -13.16 -8.73
C THR A 66 -12.90 -13.18 -9.61
N LEU A 67 -12.94 -14.05 -10.63
CA LEU A 67 -14.10 -14.21 -11.51
C LEU A 67 -15.37 -14.66 -10.75
N ARG A 68 -15.22 -15.52 -9.74
CA ARG A 68 -16.33 -15.98 -8.90
C ARG A 68 -16.95 -14.85 -8.08
N ARG A 69 -16.13 -13.92 -7.56
CA ARG A 69 -16.56 -12.83 -6.69
C ARG A 69 -17.02 -11.60 -7.46
N ALA A 70 -16.29 -11.21 -8.47
CA ALA A 70 -16.50 -9.96 -9.19
C ALA A 70 -17.49 -10.10 -10.36
N GLN A 71 -18.63 -10.74 -10.12
CA GLN A 71 -19.78 -10.79 -11.04
C GLN A 71 -20.58 -9.49 -10.96
N TRP A 72 -19.91 -8.38 -11.34
CA TRP A 72 -20.44 -7.04 -11.20
C TRP A 72 -20.90 -6.49 -12.54
N HIS A 73 -21.08 -5.19 -12.64
CA HIS A 73 -21.47 -4.51 -13.88
C HIS A 73 -20.36 -4.53 -14.94
N ASP A 74 -20.76 -4.37 -16.19
CA ASP A 74 -19.85 -4.14 -17.30
C ASP A 74 -18.96 -2.90 -17.06
N PRO A 75 -17.69 -2.91 -17.48
CA PRO A 75 -17.02 -3.95 -18.26
C PRO A 75 -16.17 -4.91 -17.39
N ILE A 76 -16.42 -4.99 -16.08
CA ILE A 76 -15.56 -5.71 -15.13
C ILE A 76 -15.44 -7.20 -15.48
N PRO A 77 -16.52 -7.96 -15.67
CA PRO A 77 -16.43 -9.39 -15.98
C PRO A 77 -15.65 -9.66 -17.27
N GLN A 78 -15.81 -8.80 -18.27
CA GLN A 78 -15.13 -8.93 -19.57
C GLN A 78 -13.62 -8.70 -19.43
N ILE A 79 -13.21 -7.67 -18.67
CA ILE A 79 -11.79 -7.38 -18.40
C ILE A 79 -11.13 -8.55 -17.67
N LEU A 80 -11.79 -9.07 -16.64
CA LEU A 80 -11.27 -10.19 -15.86
C LEU A 80 -11.16 -11.47 -16.69
N ALA A 81 -12.16 -11.77 -17.50
CA ALA A 81 -12.16 -12.93 -18.39
C ALA A 81 -11.03 -12.85 -19.41
N ALA A 82 -10.84 -11.68 -20.04
CA ALA A 82 -9.82 -11.43 -21.04
C ALA A 82 -8.37 -11.36 -20.49
N THR A 83 -8.22 -11.25 -19.17
CA THR A 83 -6.88 -11.18 -18.54
C THR A 83 -6.18 -12.54 -18.67
N CYS A 84 -4.96 -12.54 -19.20
CA CYS A 84 -4.13 -13.74 -19.22
C CYS A 84 -3.77 -14.20 -17.81
N GLU A 85 -3.90 -15.48 -17.52
CA GLU A 85 -3.62 -16.02 -16.17
C GLU A 85 -2.20 -15.70 -15.70
N THR A 86 -1.22 -15.77 -16.58
CA THR A 86 0.19 -15.48 -16.24
C THR A 86 0.44 -14.04 -15.79
N LEU A 87 -0.51 -13.14 -16.02
CA LEU A 87 -0.44 -11.75 -15.58
C LEU A 87 -1.15 -11.53 -14.23
N VAL A 88 -1.77 -12.56 -13.66
CA VAL A 88 -2.47 -12.46 -12.39
C VAL A 88 -1.55 -12.86 -11.24
N SER A 89 -1.39 -11.97 -10.28
CA SER A 89 -0.69 -12.23 -9.04
C SER A 89 -1.52 -11.75 -7.85
N GLY A 90 -1.28 -12.28 -6.68
CA GLY A 90 -1.97 -11.86 -5.47
C GLY A 90 -1.31 -12.42 -4.23
N SER A 91 -1.40 -11.65 -3.16
CA SER A 91 -0.84 -12.01 -1.86
C SER A 91 -1.73 -11.45 -0.75
N PRO A 92 -1.68 -12.05 0.45
CA PRO A 92 -2.29 -11.45 1.62
C PRO A 92 -1.75 -10.04 1.85
N VAL A 93 -2.63 -9.11 2.21
CA VAL A 93 -2.27 -7.77 2.66
C VAL A 93 -2.36 -7.74 4.17
N TYR A 94 -1.31 -7.23 4.79
CA TYR A 94 -1.23 -7.11 6.25
C TYR A 94 -1.06 -5.65 6.62
N ASP A 95 -1.73 -5.26 7.67
CA ASP A 95 -1.43 -4.06 8.44
C ASP A 95 -0.97 -4.45 9.85
N ARG A 96 -0.43 -3.50 10.57
CA ARG A 96 0.03 -3.69 11.94
C ARG A 96 -0.56 -2.63 12.85
N PRO A 97 -0.72 -2.95 14.15
CA PRO A 97 -0.98 -1.92 15.15
C PRO A 97 0.09 -0.81 15.10
N LEU A 98 -0.29 0.36 15.58
CA LEU A 98 0.63 1.49 15.70
C LEU A 98 1.93 1.08 16.38
N LEU A 99 3.05 1.56 15.83
CA LEU A 99 4.37 1.38 16.43
C LEU A 99 4.37 1.98 17.85
N GLN A 100 4.75 1.17 18.82
CA GLN A 100 4.90 1.63 20.19
C GLN A 100 6.25 2.31 20.37
N PRO A 101 6.32 3.56 20.86
CA PRO A 101 7.57 4.30 21.07
C PRO A 101 8.63 3.51 21.82
N LYS A 102 8.22 2.77 22.86
CA LYS A 102 9.10 1.91 23.68
C LYS A 102 9.94 0.91 22.88
N LEU A 103 9.46 0.49 21.71
CA LEU A 103 10.21 -0.45 20.85
C LEU A 103 11.47 0.18 20.27
N LEU A 104 11.48 1.50 20.09
CA LEU A 104 12.59 2.25 19.52
C LEU A 104 13.50 2.87 20.59
N GLU A 105 12.98 3.20 21.77
CA GLU A 105 13.74 3.89 22.85
C GLU A 105 15.08 3.21 23.20
N ASN A 106 15.10 1.87 23.24
CA ASN A 106 16.28 1.09 23.57
C ASN A 106 17.21 0.81 22.37
N ARG A 107 16.87 1.32 21.18
CA ARG A 107 17.59 1.06 19.91
C ARG A 107 18.55 2.18 19.56
N LYS A 108 19.52 2.44 20.43
CA LYS A 108 20.53 3.53 20.42
C LYS A 108 20.63 4.39 19.14
N GLN A 109 20.92 3.79 17.98
CA GLN A 109 21.21 4.51 16.73
C GLN A 109 20.33 4.01 15.54
N ILE A 110 19.23 3.32 15.82
CA ILE A 110 18.35 2.75 14.81
C ILE A 110 16.99 3.40 14.93
N THR A 111 16.40 3.74 13.79
CA THR A 111 14.99 4.13 13.66
C THR A 111 14.35 3.42 12.47
N LEU A 112 13.05 3.54 12.35
CA LEU A 112 12.25 2.99 11.25
C LEU A 112 11.51 4.11 10.55
N ILE A 113 11.30 3.98 9.25
CA ILE A 113 10.51 4.89 8.42
C ILE A 113 9.61 4.10 7.47
N GLY A 114 8.59 4.73 6.92
CA GLY A 114 7.68 4.14 5.95
C GLY A 114 6.98 2.89 6.48
N ASP A 115 6.78 1.90 5.60
CA ASP A 115 6.07 0.67 5.93
C ASP A 115 6.74 -0.16 7.05
N ALA A 116 8.03 0.04 7.30
CA ALA A 116 8.71 -0.57 8.43
C ALA A 116 8.20 -0.04 9.78
N ALA A 117 7.78 1.23 9.82
CA ALA A 117 7.26 1.89 11.01
C ALA A 117 5.72 1.86 11.08
N HIS A 118 5.04 2.14 9.98
CA HIS A 118 3.60 2.36 9.92
C HIS A 118 2.96 1.79 8.64
N PRO A 119 3.02 0.45 8.43
CA PRO A 119 2.38 -0.18 7.29
C PRO A 119 0.89 0.12 7.30
N MET A 120 0.35 0.41 6.13
CA MET A 120 -1.04 0.79 5.92
C MET A 120 -1.65 -0.05 4.81
N SER A 121 -2.94 -0.36 4.92
CA SER A 121 -3.67 -0.91 3.79
C SER A 121 -3.63 0.06 2.60
N PRO A 122 -3.46 -0.42 1.37
CA PRO A 122 -3.22 0.44 0.20
C PRO A 122 -4.45 1.25 -0.24
N PHE A 123 -5.60 1.02 0.37
CA PHE A 123 -6.91 1.48 -0.10
C PHE A 123 -7.10 3.00 -0.08
N LYS A 124 -6.35 3.73 0.73
CA LYS A 124 -6.39 5.20 0.79
C LYS A 124 -5.20 5.88 0.10
N GLY A 125 -4.24 5.11 -0.43
CA GLY A 125 -3.07 5.64 -1.15
C GLY A 125 -2.17 6.56 -0.31
N GLN A 126 -2.12 6.35 1.02
CA GLN A 126 -1.39 7.25 1.94
C GLN A 126 0.02 6.79 2.29
N GLY A 127 0.33 5.48 2.16
CA GLY A 127 1.59 4.92 2.63
C GLY A 127 2.82 5.61 2.07
N ALA A 128 2.93 5.71 0.74
CA ALA A 128 4.06 6.36 0.08
C ALA A 128 4.21 7.84 0.49
N ASN A 129 3.10 8.57 0.59
CA ASN A 129 3.12 9.97 1.03
C ASN A 129 3.68 10.11 2.45
N GLN A 130 3.29 9.22 3.36
CA GLN A 130 3.81 9.23 4.73
C GLN A 130 5.30 8.87 4.76
N ALA A 131 5.75 7.91 3.97
CA ALA A 131 7.18 7.56 3.87
C ALA A 131 8.04 8.72 3.34
N ILE A 132 7.54 9.50 2.38
CA ILE A 132 8.22 10.71 1.88
C ILE A 132 8.29 11.78 2.98
N LEU A 133 7.20 11.95 3.73
CA LEU A 133 7.19 12.89 4.86
C LEU A 133 8.14 12.46 5.98
N ASP A 134 8.29 11.16 6.24
CA ASP A 134 9.29 10.65 7.18
C ASP A 134 10.70 11.03 6.76
N ALA A 135 11.04 10.80 5.49
CA ALA A 135 12.36 11.12 4.97
C ALA A 135 12.66 12.62 5.12
N LEU A 136 11.67 13.47 4.83
CA LEU A 136 11.80 14.93 4.98
C LEU A 136 11.95 15.34 6.46
N ALA A 137 11.12 14.78 7.34
CA ALA A 137 11.16 15.06 8.78
C ALA A 137 12.52 14.62 9.39
N LEU A 138 12.95 13.39 9.07
CA LEU A 138 14.23 12.88 9.54
C LEU A 138 15.40 13.73 9.05
N ALA A 139 15.41 14.13 7.78
CA ALA A 139 16.46 15.00 7.23
C ALA A 139 16.52 16.34 7.95
N ARG A 140 15.38 16.95 8.26
CA ARG A 140 15.30 18.21 9.02
C ARG A 140 15.83 18.03 10.44
N GLU A 141 15.46 16.96 11.12
CA GLU A 141 15.94 16.68 12.47
C GLU A 141 17.44 16.40 12.50
N ILE A 142 17.98 15.70 11.50
CA ILE A 142 19.44 15.50 11.37
C ILE A 142 20.15 16.84 11.16
N ALA A 143 19.67 17.68 10.24
CA ALA A 143 20.27 18.97 9.96
C ALA A 143 20.25 19.88 11.20
N ARG A 144 19.17 19.86 11.97
CA ARG A 144 19.02 20.63 13.20
C ARG A 144 19.89 20.07 14.34
N GLY A 145 19.76 18.77 14.60
CA GLY A 145 20.37 18.12 15.75
C GLY A 145 21.87 17.88 15.61
N CYS A 146 22.35 17.64 14.37
CA CYS A 146 23.76 17.37 14.09
C CYS A 146 24.53 18.59 13.59
N SER A 147 24.01 19.81 13.76
CA SER A 147 24.73 21.02 13.39
C SER A 147 26.04 21.15 14.20
N SER A 148 27.03 21.86 13.63
CA SER A 148 28.35 22.09 14.28
C SER A 148 28.24 22.83 15.61
N LYS A 149 27.14 23.53 15.83
CA LYS A 149 26.84 24.25 17.08
C LYS A 149 26.37 23.37 18.22
N ASN A 150 25.92 22.14 17.90
CA ASN A 150 25.32 21.22 18.87
C ASN A 150 26.30 20.13 19.29
N GLU A 151 26.32 19.83 20.57
CA GLU A 151 27.19 18.78 21.15
C GLU A 151 26.61 17.37 20.95
N TRP A 152 25.95 17.10 19.79
CA TRP A 152 25.24 15.84 19.54
C TRP A 152 26.16 14.60 19.72
N ARG A 153 27.47 14.74 19.48
CA ARG A 153 28.41 13.63 19.70
C ARG A 153 28.55 13.24 21.18
N LYS A 154 28.28 14.17 22.09
CA LYS A 154 28.29 13.91 23.54
C LYS A 154 26.96 13.29 24.00
N VAL A 155 25.85 13.85 23.57
CA VAL A 155 24.50 13.38 23.99
C VAL A 155 23.97 12.18 23.18
N GLY A 156 24.55 11.90 22.02
CA GLY A 156 24.20 10.84 21.11
C GLY A 156 23.07 11.22 20.15
N ILE A 157 23.06 10.57 18.98
CA ILE A 157 22.09 10.85 17.89
C ILE A 157 20.64 10.59 18.30
N ARG A 158 20.40 9.63 19.19
CA ARG A 158 19.05 9.37 19.69
C ARG A 158 18.45 10.58 20.37
N THR A 159 19.17 11.16 21.31
CA THR A 159 18.72 12.34 22.04
C THR A 159 18.67 13.58 21.15
N ALA A 160 19.65 13.74 20.27
CA ALA A 160 19.78 14.93 19.43
C ALA A 160 18.78 14.97 18.26
N VAL A 161 18.33 13.81 17.77
CA VAL A 161 17.59 13.67 16.51
C VAL A 161 16.41 12.70 16.62
N LEU A 162 16.69 11.40 16.93
CA LEU A 162 15.75 10.34 16.66
C LEU A 162 14.50 10.41 17.53
N THR A 163 14.63 10.81 18.79
CA THR A 163 13.48 10.91 19.69
C THR A 163 12.44 11.93 19.19
N ALA A 164 12.88 13.09 18.74
CA ALA A 164 11.98 14.12 18.22
C ALA A 164 11.32 13.68 16.90
N PHE A 165 12.11 13.08 15.99
CA PHE A 165 11.62 12.53 14.74
C PHE A 165 10.56 11.43 14.97
N GLU A 166 10.86 10.45 15.81
CA GLU A 166 9.99 9.31 16.09
C GLU A 166 8.66 9.75 16.71
N SER A 167 8.69 10.72 17.61
CA SER A 167 7.48 11.28 18.22
C SER A 167 6.58 11.95 17.19
N GLU A 168 7.12 12.79 16.30
CA GLU A 168 6.38 13.45 15.22
C GLU A 168 5.83 12.44 14.24
N MET A 169 6.65 11.49 13.79
CA MET A 169 6.24 10.44 12.84
C MET A 169 5.07 9.63 13.39
N ILE A 170 5.16 9.15 14.62
CA ILE A 170 4.12 8.33 15.25
C ILE A 170 2.82 9.14 15.40
N GLU A 171 2.89 10.38 15.85
CA GLU A 171 1.72 11.24 16.00
C GLU A 171 1.03 11.50 14.65
N ARG A 172 1.79 11.88 13.63
CA ARG A 172 1.29 12.16 12.28
C ARG A 172 0.66 10.93 11.62
N THR A 173 1.27 9.75 11.78
CA THR A 173 0.82 8.53 11.11
C THR A 173 -0.29 7.80 11.88
N ALA A 174 -0.48 8.07 13.16
CA ALA A 174 -1.44 7.36 14.02
C ALA A 174 -2.86 7.31 13.46
N THR A 175 -3.38 8.46 13.00
CA THR A 175 -4.71 8.54 12.41
C THR A 175 -4.77 7.79 11.08
N LYS A 176 -3.74 7.90 10.25
CA LYS A 176 -3.68 7.26 8.93
C LYS A 176 -3.64 5.73 9.02
N VAL A 177 -2.87 5.20 9.95
CA VAL A 177 -2.84 3.74 10.22
C VAL A 177 -4.21 3.25 10.70
N LYS A 178 -4.82 3.93 11.67
CA LYS A 178 -6.15 3.56 12.18
C LYS A 178 -7.24 3.63 11.10
N GLU A 179 -7.19 4.61 10.23
CA GLU A 179 -8.16 4.79 9.16
C GLU A 179 -7.94 3.83 7.97
N SER A 180 -6.80 3.17 7.89
CA SER A 180 -6.48 2.22 6.81
C SER A 180 -6.93 0.77 7.12
N ALA A 181 -7.17 0.48 8.41
CA ALA A 181 -7.55 -0.84 8.90
C ALA A 181 -9.00 -1.23 8.56
#